data_5359ec8b787152054ee01b3bc4bf56d6
#
_entry.id   5359ec8b787152054ee01b3bc4bf56d6
#
_cell.length_a   1.000
_cell.length_b   1.000
_cell.length_c   1.000
_cell.angle_alpha   90.00
_cell.angle_beta   90.00
_cell.angle_gamma   90.00
#
_symmetry.space_group_name_H-M   'P 1'
#
loop_
_entity.id
_entity.type
_entity.pdbx_description
1 polymer ?
#
loop_
_entity_poly.entity_id
_entity_poly.type
_entity_poly.pdbx_seq_one_letter_code
_entity_poly.pdbx_strand_id
1 'polypeptide(L)'
;SDALVIILVTFVTVIADLAVAVIVGVIFSALVYAWNAASIIRAVQRKSNTETGAKVYEIEGPLFFGSTQSFKEIFNIKDDPKLVILDFAKSRVVDQSALKAIEDIAIKYAASNRKIKLRHLSKDCHKLLTNAGQLIVDSDDDPEYGVAVDYNVKLGIINA
;
A
#
# COMPACT_ATOMS: atom_id res chain seq x y z
N SER A 1 17.11 -32.47 52.25
CA SER A 1 17.97 -31.40 52.69
C SER A 1 17.63 -30.11 51.95
N ASP A 2 17.70 -29.00 52.62
CA ASP A 2 17.27 -27.69 52.10
C ASP A 2 18.11 -27.24 50.91
N ALA A 3 19.36 -27.59 50.84
CA ALA A 3 20.26 -27.28 49.73
C ALA A 3 19.80 -27.88 48.41
N LEU A 4 19.27 -29.11 48.43
CA LEU A 4 18.74 -29.78 47.24
C LEU A 4 17.49 -29.10 46.70
N VAL A 5 16.61 -28.65 47.60
CA VAL A 5 15.40 -27.92 47.23
C VAL A 5 15.75 -26.57 46.57
N ILE A 6 16.70 -25.84 47.13
CA ILE A 6 17.16 -24.57 46.57
C ILE A 6 17.76 -24.77 45.15
N ILE A 7 18.59 -25.74 44.97
CA ILE A 7 19.18 -26.10 43.68
C ILE A 7 18.09 -26.48 42.67
N LEU A 8 17.14 -27.31 43.07
CA LEU A 8 16.05 -27.72 42.19
C LEU A 8 15.17 -26.55 41.77
N VAL A 9 14.76 -25.69 42.73
CA VAL A 9 13.91 -24.52 42.45
C VAL A 9 14.67 -23.55 41.54
N THR A 10 15.92 -23.27 41.80
CA THR A 10 16.74 -22.38 40.95
C THR A 10 16.84 -22.92 39.55
N PHE A 11 17.12 -24.20 39.40
CA PHE A 11 17.23 -24.85 38.08
C PHE A 11 15.93 -24.80 37.30
N VAL A 12 14.80 -25.12 37.93
CA VAL A 12 13.46 -25.05 37.29
C VAL A 12 13.12 -23.60 36.89
N THR A 13 13.42 -22.64 37.76
CA THR A 13 13.15 -21.21 37.49
C THR A 13 13.96 -20.71 36.31
N VAL A 14 15.24 -21.03 36.24
CA VAL A 14 16.11 -20.63 35.12
C VAL A 14 15.65 -21.24 33.80
N ILE A 15 15.27 -22.53 33.80
CA ILE A 15 14.75 -23.20 32.59
C ILE A 15 13.41 -22.60 32.17
N ALA A 16 12.49 -22.33 33.10
CA ALA A 16 11.21 -21.72 32.82
C ALA A 16 11.36 -20.31 32.23
N ASP A 17 12.23 -19.50 32.79
CA ASP A 17 12.50 -18.16 32.28
C ASP A 17 13.15 -18.20 30.88
N LEU A 18 14.05 -19.13 30.64
CA LEU A 18 14.65 -19.34 29.32
C LEU A 18 13.59 -19.78 28.30
N ALA A 19 12.71 -20.71 28.63
CA ALA A 19 11.64 -21.14 27.77
C ALA A 19 10.67 -20.01 27.42
N VAL A 20 10.29 -19.20 28.42
CA VAL A 20 9.45 -18.00 28.20
C VAL A 20 10.15 -17.01 27.29
N ALA A 21 11.44 -16.73 27.50
CA ALA A 21 12.20 -15.82 26.67
C ALA A 21 12.28 -16.29 25.20
N VAL A 22 12.48 -17.58 24.97
CA VAL A 22 12.51 -18.16 23.62
C VAL A 22 11.15 -18.05 22.95
N ILE A 23 10.05 -18.36 23.64
CA ILE A 23 8.69 -18.26 23.11
C ILE A 23 8.37 -16.81 22.73
N VAL A 24 8.66 -15.85 23.61
CA VAL A 24 8.45 -14.42 23.34
C VAL A 24 9.29 -13.97 22.13
N GLY A 25 10.55 -14.38 22.04
CA GLY A 25 11.42 -14.09 20.91
C GLY A 25 10.91 -14.64 19.58
N VAL A 26 10.41 -15.87 19.59
CA VAL A 26 9.80 -16.50 18.38
C VAL A 26 8.56 -15.76 17.96
N ILE A 27 7.65 -15.42 18.87
CA ILE A 27 6.44 -14.68 18.58
C ILE A 27 6.78 -13.29 18.02
N PHE A 28 7.70 -12.58 18.66
CA PHE A 28 8.14 -11.26 18.19
C PHE A 28 8.75 -11.33 16.79
N SER A 29 9.64 -12.29 16.55
CA SER A 29 10.25 -12.48 15.23
C SER A 29 9.21 -12.83 14.16
N ALA A 30 8.24 -13.66 14.48
CA ALA A 30 7.15 -14.00 13.57
C ALA A 30 6.28 -12.77 13.23
N LEU A 31 5.99 -11.91 14.22
CA LEU A 31 5.24 -10.67 14.02
C LEU A 31 6.01 -9.68 13.15
N VAL A 32 7.31 -9.51 13.37
CA VAL A 32 8.16 -8.65 12.54
C VAL A 32 8.23 -9.17 11.11
N TYR A 33 8.39 -10.47 10.94
CA TYR A 33 8.39 -11.09 9.61
C TYR A 33 7.05 -10.89 8.90
N ALA A 34 5.94 -11.14 9.59
CA ALA A 34 4.60 -10.96 9.03
C ALA A 34 4.35 -9.49 8.64
N TRP A 35 4.79 -8.55 9.49
CA TRP A 35 4.71 -7.11 9.20
C TRP A 35 5.51 -6.74 7.95
N ASN A 36 6.76 -7.18 7.86
CA ASN A 36 7.60 -6.90 6.71
C ASN A 36 7.03 -7.51 5.42
N ALA A 37 6.52 -8.75 5.50
CA ALA A 37 5.88 -9.40 4.36
C ALA A 37 4.59 -8.68 3.91
N ALA A 38 3.77 -8.23 4.87
CA ALA A 38 2.54 -7.51 4.58
C ALA A 38 2.79 -6.10 4.02
N SER A 39 3.89 -5.46 4.42
CA SER A 39 4.25 -4.10 3.95
C SER A 39 4.93 -4.09 2.59
N ILE A 40 5.21 -5.22 2.00
CA ILE A 40 5.81 -5.28 0.67
C ILE A 40 4.77 -4.85 -0.37
N ILE A 41 5.05 -3.73 -1.01
CA ILE A 41 4.32 -3.26 -2.18
C ILE A 41 5.33 -2.99 -3.29
N ARG A 42 4.98 -3.37 -4.50
CA ARG A 42 5.83 -3.20 -5.66
C ARG A 42 5.00 -2.88 -6.89
N ALA A 43 5.63 -2.45 -7.95
CA ALA A 43 4.96 -2.21 -9.22
C ALA A 43 5.75 -2.78 -10.39
N VAL A 44 5.03 -3.36 -11.33
CA VAL A 44 5.57 -3.71 -12.63
C VAL A 44 5.29 -2.55 -13.59
N GLN A 45 6.33 -2.09 -14.24
CA GLN A 45 6.24 -0.97 -15.18
C GLN A 45 6.15 -1.51 -16.62
N ARG A 46 5.19 -1.00 -17.38
CA ARG A 46 5.04 -1.35 -18.80
C ARG A 46 4.48 -0.17 -19.58
N LYS A 47 4.62 -0.22 -20.90
CA LYS A 47 3.94 0.72 -21.79
C LYS A 47 2.46 0.37 -21.90
N SER A 48 1.60 1.37 -22.01
CA SER A 48 0.18 1.15 -22.22
C SER A 48 -0.09 0.60 -23.62
N ASN A 49 -0.94 -0.43 -23.69
CA ASN A 49 -1.42 -0.98 -24.98
C ASN A 49 -2.61 -0.19 -25.52
N THR A 50 -3.31 0.55 -24.67
CA THR A 50 -4.54 1.27 -25.03
C THR A 50 -4.29 2.75 -25.34
N GLU A 51 -3.29 3.36 -24.73
CA GLU A 51 -2.96 4.75 -24.93
C GLU A 51 -1.50 4.92 -25.33
N THR A 52 -1.26 5.45 -26.53
CA THR A 52 0.09 5.68 -27.04
C THR A 52 0.84 6.70 -26.20
N GLY A 53 2.04 6.35 -25.77
CA GLY A 53 2.90 7.22 -24.98
C GLY A 53 2.59 7.24 -23.47
N ALA A 54 1.65 6.44 -22.99
CA ALA A 54 1.37 6.29 -21.57
C ALA A 54 2.18 5.14 -20.95
N LYS A 55 2.55 5.31 -19.69
CA LYS A 55 3.22 4.29 -18.88
C LYS A 55 2.25 3.74 -17.84
N VAL A 56 2.25 2.43 -17.67
CA VAL A 56 1.43 1.75 -16.68
C VAL A 56 2.30 1.23 -15.55
N TYR A 57 1.92 1.56 -14.33
CA TYR A 57 2.42 0.94 -13.11
C TYR A 57 1.37 -0.06 -12.62
N GLU A 58 1.64 -1.33 -12.77
CA GLU A 58 0.81 -2.39 -12.18
C GLU A 58 1.22 -2.57 -10.73
N ILE A 59 0.40 -2.07 -9.82
CA ILE A 59 0.67 -2.12 -8.39
C ILE A 59 0.35 -3.51 -7.86
N GLU A 60 1.29 -4.13 -7.18
CA GLU A 60 1.14 -5.44 -6.56
C GLU A 60 1.35 -5.34 -5.05
N GLY A 61 0.42 -5.88 -4.29
CA GLY A 61 0.43 -5.89 -2.83
C GLY A 61 -0.57 -4.92 -2.21
N PRO A 62 -0.84 -5.05 -0.92
CA PRO A 62 -1.80 -4.21 -0.24
C PRO A 62 -1.26 -2.80 0.01
N LEU A 63 -2.09 -1.79 -0.24
CA LEU A 63 -1.79 -0.41 0.08
C LEU A 63 -2.54 -0.01 1.36
N PHE A 64 -1.78 0.21 2.42
CA PHE A 64 -2.26 0.60 3.74
C PHE A 64 -1.18 1.44 4.46
N PHE A 65 -1.45 1.88 5.67
CA PHE A 65 -0.53 2.76 6.39
C PHE A 65 0.92 2.21 6.49
N GLY A 66 1.09 0.89 6.57
CA GLY A 66 2.41 0.25 6.64
C GLY A 66 3.18 0.19 5.34
N SER A 67 2.54 0.38 4.19
CA SER A 67 3.17 0.31 2.87
C SER A 67 3.18 1.64 2.11
N THR A 68 2.65 2.71 2.68
CA THR A 68 2.53 4.01 2.00
C THR A 68 3.88 4.60 1.60
N GLN A 69 4.89 4.46 2.42
CA GLN A 69 6.23 4.97 2.12
C GLN A 69 6.84 4.22 0.94
N SER A 70 6.80 2.89 0.98
CA SER A 70 7.28 2.04 -0.12
C SER A 70 6.52 2.30 -1.42
N PHE A 71 5.22 2.55 -1.34
CA PHE A 71 4.40 2.95 -2.48
C PHE A 71 4.89 4.25 -3.12
N LYS A 72 5.15 5.29 -2.32
CA LYS A 72 5.63 6.58 -2.83
C LYS A 72 7.01 6.48 -3.49
N GLU A 73 7.85 5.56 -3.05
CA GLU A 73 9.20 5.34 -3.58
C GLU A 73 9.22 4.60 -4.93
N ILE A 74 8.12 3.98 -5.34
CA ILE A 74 8.02 3.27 -6.62
C ILE A 74 8.15 4.23 -7.81
N PHE A 75 7.65 5.46 -7.68
CA PHE A 75 7.43 6.36 -8.79
C PHE A 75 8.67 7.21 -9.10
N ASN A 76 9.04 7.25 -10.38
CA ASN A 76 10.09 8.11 -10.89
C ASN A 76 9.50 9.21 -11.78
N ILE A 77 8.98 10.25 -11.14
CA ILE A 77 8.19 11.31 -11.78
C ILE A 77 8.99 12.03 -12.86
N LYS A 78 10.29 12.22 -12.68
CA LYS A 78 11.15 12.95 -13.61
C LYS A 78 11.27 12.26 -14.96
N ASP A 79 11.31 10.94 -14.98
CA ASP A 79 11.50 10.14 -16.19
C ASP A 79 10.18 9.63 -16.77
N ASP A 80 9.06 9.87 -16.08
CA ASP A 80 7.76 9.40 -16.52
C ASP A 80 7.16 10.29 -17.62
N PRO A 81 6.36 9.71 -18.54
CA PRO A 81 5.67 10.47 -19.59
C PRO A 81 4.55 11.35 -19.00
N LYS A 82 3.92 12.15 -19.86
CA LYS A 82 2.84 13.06 -19.46
C LYS A 82 1.60 12.34 -18.90
N LEU A 83 1.37 11.12 -19.32
CA LEU A 83 0.26 10.28 -18.86
C LEU A 83 0.80 9.03 -18.20
N VAL A 84 0.39 8.82 -16.95
CA VAL A 84 0.75 7.65 -16.15
C VAL A 84 -0.53 6.99 -15.67
N ILE A 85 -0.60 5.69 -15.80
CA ILE A 85 -1.74 4.88 -15.39
C ILE A 85 -1.31 4.01 -14.20
N LEU A 86 -2.05 4.10 -13.10
CA LEU A 86 -1.87 3.24 -11.94
C LEU A 86 -2.93 2.14 -11.97
N ASP A 87 -2.50 0.91 -12.13
CA ASP A 87 -3.37 -0.26 -12.18
C ASP A 87 -3.38 -0.98 -10.84
N PHE A 88 -4.53 -1.06 -10.21
CA PHE A 88 -4.74 -1.69 -8.90
C PHE A 88 -5.37 -3.08 -8.99
N ALA A 89 -5.36 -3.73 -10.13
CA ALA A 89 -5.95 -5.07 -10.30
C ALA A 89 -5.37 -6.10 -9.33
N LYS A 90 -4.09 -5.99 -8.99
CA LYS A 90 -3.36 -6.86 -8.06
C LYS A 90 -3.08 -6.21 -6.70
N SER A 91 -3.73 -5.10 -6.42
CA SER A 91 -3.56 -4.34 -5.19
C SER A 91 -4.92 -4.06 -4.56
N ARG A 92 -4.90 -3.80 -3.27
CA ARG A 92 -6.07 -3.41 -2.51
C ARG A 92 -5.76 -2.17 -1.67
N VAL A 93 -6.59 -1.17 -1.80
CA VAL A 93 -6.54 0.03 -0.96
C VAL A 93 -7.36 -0.25 0.30
N VAL A 94 -6.72 -0.18 1.46
CA VAL A 94 -7.29 -0.69 2.71
C VAL A 94 -7.77 0.42 3.64
N ASP A 95 -7.04 1.55 3.71
CA ASP A 95 -7.31 2.58 4.71
C ASP A 95 -7.14 4.01 4.20
N GLN A 96 -7.40 4.98 5.05
CA GLN A 96 -7.29 6.41 4.74
C GLN A 96 -5.84 6.84 4.44
N SER A 97 -4.87 6.18 5.04
CA SER A 97 -3.46 6.46 4.76
C SER A 97 -3.08 6.08 3.33
N ALA A 98 -3.67 5.01 2.81
CA ALA A 98 -3.53 4.61 1.41
C ALA A 98 -4.09 5.67 0.45
N LEU A 99 -5.27 6.21 0.77
CA LEU A 99 -5.88 7.29 -0.01
C LEU A 99 -5.00 8.54 -0.03
N LYS A 100 -4.46 8.90 1.12
CA LYS A 100 -3.55 10.03 1.25
C LYS A 100 -2.27 9.83 0.43
N ALA A 101 -1.75 8.60 0.39
CA ALA A 101 -0.58 8.28 -0.42
C ALA A 101 -0.86 8.42 -1.93
N ILE A 102 -2.01 7.97 -2.40
CA ILE A 102 -2.45 8.15 -3.79
C ILE A 102 -2.61 9.64 -4.12
N GLU A 103 -3.23 10.40 -3.23
CA GLU A 103 -3.39 11.86 -3.38
C GLU A 103 -2.03 12.55 -3.45
N ASP A 104 -1.10 12.24 -2.57
CA ASP A 104 0.23 12.84 -2.56
C ASP A 104 1.00 12.58 -3.87
N ILE A 105 0.88 11.38 -4.42
CA ILE A 105 1.47 11.04 -5.72
C ILE A 105 0.78 11.83 -6.84
N ALA A 106 -0.54 11.92 -6.84
CA ALA A 106 -1.29 12.68 -7.83
C ALA A 106 -0.88 14.18 -7.83
N ILE A 107 -0.71 14.75 -6.65
CA ILE A 107 -0.24 16.14 -6.49
C ILE A 107 1.17 16.31 -7.07
N LYS A 108 2.08 15.39 -6.79
CA LYS A 108 3.45 15.46 -7.33
C LYS A 108 3.49 15.37 -8.85
N TYR A 109 2.68 14.51 -9.45
CA TYR A 109 2.58 14.42 -10.91
C TYR A 109 1.94 15.67 -11.51
N ALA A 110 0.89 16.19 -10.90
CA ALA A 110 0.26 17.45 -11.34
C ALA A 110 1.22 18.64 -11.29
N ALA A 111 2.04 18.73 -10.24
CA ALA A 111 3.07 19.76 -10.11
C ALA A 111 4.13 19.69 -11.22
N SER A 112 4.32 18.51 -11.81
CA SER A 112 5.22 18.27 -12.95
C SER A 112 4.53 18.33 -14.31
N ASN A 113 3.30 18.84 -14.39
CA ASN A 113 2.46 18.88 -15.60
C ASN A 113 2.18 17.50 -16.20
N ARG A 114 2.05 16.50 -15.36
CA ARG A 114 1.70 15.13 -15.73
C ARG A 114 0.35 14.76 -15.19
N LYS A 115 -0.33 13.83 -15.86
CA LYS A 115 -1.65 13.32 -15.45
C LYS A 115 -1.53 11.88 -14.96
N ILE A 116 -2.35 11.55 -13.96
CA ILE A 116 -2.54 10.20 -13.47
C ILE A 116 -3.95 9.74 -13.80
N LYS A 117 -4.04 8.50 -14.28
CA LYS A 117 -5.30 7.75 -14.35
C LYS A 117 -5.22 6.56 -13.41
N LEU A 118 -6.32 6.23 -12.76
CA LEU A 118 -6.46 5.04 -11.93
C LEU A 118 -7.27 3.99 -12.69
N ARG A 119 -6.85 2.73 -12.59
CA ARG A 119 -7.49 1.61 -13.28
C ARG A 119 -7.73 0.47 -12.31
N HIS A 120 -8.82 -0.29 -12.50
CA HIS A 120 -9.17 -1.45 -11.68
C HIS A 120 -9.35 -1.14 -10.18
N LEU A 121 -9.96 -0.03 -9.85
CA LEU A 121 -10.32 0.29 -8.47
C LEU A 121 -11.50 -0.58 -8.01
N SER A 122 -11.44 -1.09 -6.76
CA SER A 122 -12.60 -1.73 -6.16
C SER A 122 -13.72 -0.73 -5.88
N LYS A 123 -14.97 -1.21 -5.76
CA LYS A 123 -16.11 -0.34 -5.41
C LYS A 123 -15.89 0.41 -4.11
N ASP A 124 -15.32 -0.26 -3.12
CA ASP A 124 -15.03 0.35 -1.81
C ASP A 124 -13.96 1.44 -1.94
N CYS A 125 -12.94 1.19 -2.74
CA CYS A 125 -11.89 2.16 -3.04
C CYS A 125 -12.44 3.38 -3.78
N HIS A 126 -13.32 3.16 -4.74
CA HIS A 126 -13.99 4.26 -5.47
C HIS A 126 -14.81 5.14 -4.54
N LYS A 127 -15.63 4.55 -3.65
CA LYS A 127 -16.39 5.29 -2.65
C LYS A 127 -15.51 6.11 -1.72
N LEU A 128 -14.42 5.51 -1.24
CA LEU A 128 -13.49 6.19 -0.34
C LEU A 128 -12.81 7.37 -1.04
N LEU A 129 -12.36 7.22 -2.27
CA LEU A 129 -11.76 8.30 -3.05
C LEU A 129 -12.74 9.43 -3.35
N THR A 130 -13.98 9.10 -3.67
CA THR A 130 -15.03 10.08 -3.93
C THR A 130 -15.40 10.85 -2.66
N ASN A 131 -15.43 10.18 -1.51
CA ASN A 131 -15.76 10.80 -0.22
C ASN A 131 -14.59 11.59 0.39
N ALA A 132 -13.37 11.36 -0.03
CA ALA A 132 -12.19 12.07 0.49
C ALA A 132 -12.13 13.54 0.07
N GLY A 133 -12.96 13.98 -0.88
CA GLY A 133 -13.20 15.40 -1.20
C GLY A 133 -12.04 16.12 -1.90
N GLN A 134 -10.88 15.53 -1.95
CA GLN A 134 -9.68 16.13 -2.55
C GLN A 134 -9.26 15.48 -3.87
N LEU A 135 -9.67 14.24 -4.11
CA LEU A 135 -9.51 13.55 -5.38
C LEU A 135 -10.88 13.35 -6.01
N ILE A 136 -11.08 13.93 -7.17
CA ILE A 136 -12.25 13.63 -7.99
C ILE A 136 -11.84 12.54 -8.98
N VAL A 137 -12.39 11.37 -8.78
CA VAL A 137 -12.26 10.27 -9.72
C VAL A 137 -13.42 10.38 -10.70
N ASP A 138 -13.11 10.80 -11.90
CA ASP A 138 -14.09 10.97 -12.97
C ASP A 138 -14.16 9.65 -13.75
N SER A 139 -15.22 8.89 -13.53
CA SER A 139 -15.52 7.70 -14.35
C SER A 139 -16.91 7.85 -14.92
N ASP A 140 -17.03 7.73 -16.22
CA ASP A 140 -18.29 7.79 -16.91
C ASP A 140 -19.14 6.51 -16.74
N ASP A 141 -18.52 5.43 -16.26
CA ASP A 141 -19.13 4.13 -16.09
C ASP A 141 -18.95 3.55 -14.68
N ASP A 142 -20.00 2.93 -14.18
CA ASP A 142 -19.95 2.16 -12.93
C ASP A 142 -18.98 0.96 -13.12
N PRO A 143 -17.96 0.79 -12.27
CA PRO A 143 -16.97 -0.26 -12.48
C PRO A 143 -17.59 -1.64 -12.33
N GLU A 144 -17.84 -2.30 -13.44
CA GLU A 144 -18.09 -3.73 -13.44
C GLU A 144 -16.78 -4.48 -13.22
N TYR A 145 -16.80 -5.43 -12.30
CA TYR A 145 -15.66 -6.30 -12.02
C TYR A 145 -15.22 -7.03 -13.30
N GLY A 146 -13.97 -6.83 -13.71
CA GLY A 146 -13.34 -7.52 -14.81
C GLY A 146 -13.12 -6.71 -16.09
N VAL A 147 -13.68 -5.53 -16.19
CA VAL A 147 -13.40 -4.60 -17.29
C VAL A 147 -12.45 -3.51 -16.82
N ALA A 148 -11.37 -3.28 -17.57
CA ALA A 148 -10.47 -2.17 -17.30
C ALA A 148 -11.16 -0.85 -17.62
N VAL A 149 -11.60 -0.14 -16.61
CA VAL A 149 -12.12 1.22 -16.74
C VAL A 149 -11.03 2.19 -16.31
N ASP A 150 -10.71 3.13 -17.17
CA ASP A 150 -9.75 4.17 -16.86
C ASP A 150 -10.44 5.32 -16.14
N TYR A 151 -9.98 5.60 -14.93
CA TYR A 151 -10.45 6.73 -14.14
C TYR A 151 -9.50 7.91 -14.27
N ASN A 152 -10.02 9.05 -14.71
CA ASN A 152 -9.28 10.29 -14.66
C ASN A 152 -9.25 10.81 -13.22
N VAL A 153 -8.06 11.05 -12.71
CA VAL A 153 -7.90 11.72 -11.42
C VAL A 153 -7.81 13.21 -11.65
N LYS A 154 -8.80 13.93 -11.16
CA LYS A 154 -8.75 15.40 -11.08
C LYS A 154 -8.49 15.76 -9.63
N LEU A 155 -7.51 16.63 -9.40
CA LEU A 155 -7.38 17.26 -8.09
C LEU A 155 -8.62 18.14 -7.89
N GLY A 156 -9.36 17.86 -6.83
CA GLY A 156 -10.41 18.77 -6.38
C GLY A 156 -9.76 20.07 -5.97
N ILE A 157 -9.82 21.07 -6.85
CA ILE A 157 -9.38 22.41 -6.49
C ILE A 157 -10.40 22.93 -5.50
N ILE A 158 -10.04 22.92 -4.23
CA ILE A 158 -10.70 23.79 -3.28
C ILE A 158 -10.26 25.19 -3.67
N ASN A 159 -11.06 25.86 -4.45
CA ASN A 159 -10.86 27.27 -4.69
C ASN A 159 -10.97 27.96 -3.34
N ALA A 160 -9.84 28.35 -2.87
CA ALA A 160 -9.85 29.34 -1.83
C ALA A 160 -10.36 30.66 -2.40
#